data_1258f2738d31a5c0843dc3aaf1120288
#
_entry.id   1258f2738d31a5c0843dc3aaf1120288
#
_cell.length_a   1.000
_cell.length_b   1.000
_cell.length_c   1.000
_cell.angle_alpha   90.00
_cell.angle_beta   90.00
_cell.angle_gamma   90.00
#
_symmetry.space_group_name_H-M   'P 1'
#
loop_
_entity.id
_entity.type
_entity.pdbx_description
1 polymer ?
#
loop_
_entity_poly.entity_id
_entity_poly.type
_entity_poly.pdbx_seq_one_letter_code
_entity_poly.pdbx_strand_id
1 'polypeptide(L)'
;SYEHPQPHACFIQSVQDDLVNEGGIMDLWVREARLFKYGSGTGSNFSKLRGSTEGLSGGGRSSGMMSFLRIGDRAAGAIKSGGTTRRAAKMVTVDIDHPDIEEYINWKVVEEQKVAALVAGSKLTSKNLKSVMDACNLDNYGDKERLNPKINTELKKAILNCRAVMIPENYIQRVMQFAGQGFKEIEFQTYDTDWDSEAYLTVSGQNSNNSVRVSNDFLEKVSQKGKWDLIRRTDGGVHKTINASDLWSKISEAAWACADPGLQYDTTINEWHTCPEAGRINASNPCSEYMFIDDTACNLASINLLQFKKDDSSFDIEAYEYTTRLWTLTLEISVMMAQFPSKEIAQKSYEYRTLGLGYANIGGLLMSWGIPYDSDQGRSICAALTSIMTGISYATSAEIAGELGPFPKYNENANSMLKVIRNHKRASEGKTRGYEDLSINPVPLMSQDCPDQNLISAAKEAWAKALSLGQKNGYRNAQATVIAPTGTIGLVMDCDTTGIEPD
;
A
#
# COMPACT_ATOMS: atom_id res chain seq x y z
N SER A 1 21.80 3.12 -13.65
CA SER A 1 22.96 3.04 -14.55
C SER A 1 23.33 1.59 -14.84
N TYR A 2 24.00 1.31 -15.95
CA TYR A 2 24.43 -0.05 -16.31
C TYR A 2 25.57 -0.57 -15.41
N GLU A 3 26.32 0.33 -14.79
CA GLU A 3 27.43 -0.03 -13.89
C GLU A 3 26.96 -0.44 -12.50
N HIS A 4 25.82 0.12 -12.06
CA HIS A 4 25.27 -0.06 -10.72
C HIS A 4 23.74 -0.27 -10.79
N PRO A 5 23.25 -1.42 -11.31
CA PRO A 5 21.84 -1.66 -11.47
C PRO A 5 21.17 -1.90 -10.12
N GLN A 6 19.99 -1.31 -9.95
CA GLN A 6 19.09 -1.58 -8.83
C GLN A 6 17.73 -2.03 -9.40
N PRO A 7 17.54 -3.34 -9.69
CA PRO A 7 16.35 -3.86 -10.33
C PRO A 7 15.19 -4.13 -9.40
N HIS A 8 15.37 -3.96 -8.09
CA HIS A 8 14.33 -4.22 -7.11
C HIS A 8 13.41 -3.00 -6.95
N ALA A 9 12.12 -3.20 -7.17
CA ALA A 9 11.12 -2.15 -7.05
C ALA A 9 10.52 -2.07 -5.64
N CYS A 10 10.52 -3.17 -4.90
CA CYS A 10 9.78 -3.34 -3.65
C CYS A 10 10.72 -3.68 -2.51
N PHE A 11 10.61 -2.91 -1.43
CA PHE A 11 11.42 -3.08 -0.21
C PHE A 11 10.52 -3.13 1.02
N ILE A 12 10.93 -3.92 2.01
CA ILE A 12 10.38 -3.89 3.37
C ILE A 12 11.54 -3.51 4.28
N GLN A 13 11.33 -2.54 5.16
CA GLN A 13 12.37 -2.04 6.07
C GLN A 13 11.91 -2.09 7.51
N SER A 14 12.82 -2.48 8.41
CA SER A 14 12.59 -2.40 9.85
C SER A 14 12.73 -0.97 10.38
N VAL A 15 12.07 -0.71 11.51
CA VAL A 15 12.26 0.51 12.31
C VAL A 15 12.25 0.13 13.80
N GLN A 16 13.14 0.74 14.58
CA GLN A 16 13.20 0.59 16.02
C GLN A 16 12.71 1.87 16.71
N ASP A 17 12.26 1.73 17.95
CA ASP A 17 11.81 2.85 18.80
C ASP A 17 13.00 3.66 19.35
N ASP A 18 13.79 4.20 18.43
CA ASP A 18 14.90 5.08 18.66
C ASP A 18 14.84 6.26 17.70
N LEU A 19 15.23 7.45 18.15
CA LEU A 19 15.07 8.65 17.33
C LEU A 19 16.12 8.75 16.22
N VAL A 20 17.41 8.60 16.57
CA VAL A 20 18.53 9.01 15.69
C VAL A 20 19.57 7.92 15.42
N ASN A 21 19.63 6.87 16.23
CA ASN A 21 20.59 5.79 16.05
C ASN A 21 20.29 4.94 14.82
N GLU A 22 21.24 4.14 14.39
CA GLU A 22 21.10 3.18 13.30
C GLU A 22 19.90 2.25 13.53
N GLY A 23 19.07 2.08 12.50
CA GLY A 23 17.80 1.36 12.59
C GLY A 23 16.65 2.15 13.20
N GLY A 24 16.88 3.37 13.70
CA GLY A 24 15.86 4.23 14.29
C GLY A 24 15.05 5.03 13.27
N ILE A 25 14.22 5.93 13.78
CA ILE A 25 13.20 6.65 12.99
C ILE A 25 13.84 7.54 11.93
N MET A 26 14.84 8.37 12.31
CA MET A 26 15.49 9.29 11.37
C MET A 26 16.37 8.54 10.37
N ASP A 27 17.01 7.45 10.79
CA ASP A 27 17.74 6.57 9.88
C ASP A 27 16.80 5.92 8.84
N LEU A 28 15.60 5.50 9.25
CA LEU A 28 14.60 5.00 8.29
C LEU A 28 14.28 6.05 7.21
N TRP A 29 14.08 7.32 7.59
CA TRP A 29 13.79 8.37 6.59
C TRP A 29 14.95 8.58 5.61
N VAL A 30 16.19 8.43 6.07
CA VAL A 30 17.37 8.49 5.17
C VAL A 30 17.41 7.29 4.23
N ARG A 31 17.13 6.08 4.71
CA ARG A 31 17.07 4.86 3.89
C ARG A 31 15.94 4.94 2.87
N GLU A 32 14.75 5.41 3.27
CA GLU A 32 13.62 5.66 2.36
C GLU A 32 13.98 6.70 1.28
N ALA A 33 14.62 7.81 1.65
CA ALA A 33 15.02 8.84 0.70
C ALA A 33 15.94 8.30 -0.41
N ARG A 34 16.86 7.38 -0.06
CA ARG A 34 17.72 6.69 -1.03
C ARG A 34 16.89 5.85 -2.01
N LEU A 35 15.91 5.08 -1.51
CA LEU A 35 15.03 4.26 -2.33
C LEU A 35 14.15 5.11 -3.26
N PHE A 36 13.53 6.14 -2.74
CA PHE A 36 12.67 7.04 -3.52
C PHE A 36 13.45 7.76 -4.63
N LYS A 37 14.68 8.16 -4.36
CA LYS A 37 15.57 8.76 -5.38
C LYS A 37 15.76 7.85 -6.60
N TYR A 38 15.82 6.53 -6.39
CA TYR A 38 15.99 5.54 -7.46
C TYR A 38 14.68 4.98 -8.02
N GLY A 39 13.53 5.45 -7.52
CA GLY A 39 12.22 5.07 -8.03
C GLY A 39 11.63 3.80 -7.44
N SER A 40 12.23 3.27 -6.37
CA SER A 40 11.72 2.11 -5.65
C SER A 40 10.73 2.50 -4.57
N GLY A 41 9.83 1.57 -4.22
CA GLY A 41 8.88 1.72 -3.12
C GLY A 41 9.32 0.95 -1.87
N THR A 42 8.86 1.40 -0.71
CA THR A 42 9.18 0.77 0.57
C THR A 42 7.98 0.68 1.49
N GLY A 43 7.96 -0.29 2.38
CA GLY A 43 7.00 -0.37 3.46
C GLY A 43 7.65 -0.74 4.79
N SER A 44 7.03 -0.30 5.87
CA SER A 44 7.50 -0.57 7.24
C SER A 44 6.33 -0.73 8.20
N ASN A 45 6.51 -1.58 9.20
CA ASN A 45 5.60 -1.65 10.34
C ASN A 45 6.09 -0.73 11.46
N PHE A 46 5.27 0.24 11.82
CA PHE A 46 5.58 1.27 12.82
C PHE A 46 5.12 0.90 14.22
N SER A 47 4.56 -0.28 14.42
CA SER A 47 3.97 -0.70 15.71
C SER A 47 4.97 -0.83 16.85
N LYS A 48 6.27 -0.89 16.57
CA LYS A 48 7.30 -0.87 17.61
C LYS A 48 7.49 0.52 18.24
N LEU A 49 7.10 1.58 17.54
CA LEU A 49 7.20 2.93 18.08
C LEU A 49 6.22 3.10 19.22
N ARG A 50 6.67 3.73 20.30
CA ARG A 50 5.80 4.03 21.44
C ARG A 50 4.68 4.99 21.08
N GLY A 51 3.52 4.81 21.71
CA GLY A 51 2.37 5.67 21.51
C GLY A 51 2.54 7.06 22.15
N SER A 52 1.61 7.95 21.83
CA SER A 52 1.49 9.24 22.48
C SER A 52 1.30 9.04 23.98
N THR A 53 1.89 9.89 24.79
CA THR A 53 1.82 9.82 26.26
C THR A 53 2.65 8.73 26.94
N GLU A 54 3.24 7.78 26.24
CA GLU A 54 4.18 6.84 26.87
C GLU A 54 5.46 7.56 27.33
N GLY A 55 6.09 7.02 28.39
CA GLY A 55 7.25 7.66 29.02
C GLY A 55 8.50 7.66 28.13
N LEU A 56 9.34 8.70 28.28
CA LEU A 56 10.67 8.79 27.71
C LEU A 56 11.71 8.45 28.78
N SER A 57 12.84 7.82 28.40
CA SER A 57 13.92 7.45 29.31
C SER A 57 14.55 8.65 30.03
N GLY A 58 14.58 9.83 29.40
CA GLY A 58 15.05 11.09 29.97
C GLY A 58 13.99 11.87 30.77
N GLY A 59 12.81 11.30 30.99
CA GLY A 59 11.66 11.97 31.57
C GLY A 59 10.78 12.68 30.53
N GLY A 60 9.52 12.91 30.87
CA GLY A 60 8.53 13.46 29.94
C GLY A 60 7.74 12.38 29.18
N ARG A 61 7.00 12.81 28.18
CA ARG A 61 6.10 11.95 27.40
C ARG A 61 6.41 12.01 25.92
N SER A 62 6.20 10.88 25.26
CA SER A 62 6.33 10.76 23.79
C SER A 62 5.27 11.62 23.07
N SER A 63 5.65 12.18 21.94
CA SER A 63 4.73 12.81 21.00
C SER A 63 3.92 11.79 20.17
N GLY A 64 4.22 10.51 20.33
CA GLY A 64 3.53 9.40 19.69
C GLY A 64 4.00 9.09 18.27
N MET A 65 3.65 7.89 17.82
CA MET A 65 3.94 7.37 16.48
C MET A 65 3.45 8.33 15.37
N MET A 66 2.24 8.88 15.52
CA MET A 66 1.63 9.75 14.51
C MET A 66 2.45 11.00 14.18
N SER A 67 3.18 11.56 15.16
CA SER A 67 4.06 12.71 14.93
C SER A 67 5.19 12.38 13.96
N PHE A 68 5.78 11.21 14.10
CA PHE A 68 6.86 10.74 13.22
C PHE A 68 6.34 10.30 11.85
N LEU A 69 5.16 9.70 11.77
CA LEU A 69 4.53 9.37 10.49
C LEU A 69 4.29 10.62 9.63
N ARG A 70 3.88 11.74 10.24
CA ARG A 70 3.72 13.03 9.53
C ARG A 70 5.04 13.55 8.96
N ILE A 71 6.16 13.37 9.66
CA ILE A 71 7.50 13.73 9.14
C ILE A 71 7.83 12.87 7.92
N GLY A 72 7.68 11.54 8.02
CA GLY A 72 7.94 10.62 6.93
C GLY A 72 7.05 10.84 5.70
N ASP A 73 5.78 11.19 5.91
CA ASP A 73 4.86 11.55 4.83
C ASP A 73 5.34 12.80 4.06
N ARG A 74 5.75 13.84 4.80
CA ARG A 74 6.30 15.07 4.18
C ARG A 74 7.62 14.81 3.46
N ALA A 75 8.51 13.99 4.03
CA ALA A 75 9.75 13.61 3.39
C ALA A 75 9.48 12.87 2.05
N ALA A 76 8.55 11.92 2.06
CA ALA A 76 8.12 11.20 0.85
C ALA A 76 7.54 12.15 -0.21
N GLY A 77 6.71 13.11 0.19
CA GLY A 77 6.12 14.11 -0.73
C GLY A 77 7.15 15.04 -1.38
N ALA A 78 8.27 15.30 -0.70
CA ALA A 78 9.34 16.18 -1.20
C ALA A 78 10.28 15.49 -2.19
N ILE A 79 10.35 14.15 -2.17
CA ILE A 79 11.32 13.39 -2.97
C ILE A 79 10.64 12.86 -4.23
N LYS A 80 11.12 13.29 -5.41
CA LYS A 80 10.68 12.79 -6.71
C LYS A 80 11.76 11.92 -7.34
N SER A 81 11.37 10.77 -7.88
CA SER A 81 12.28 9.85 -8.52
C SER A 81 12.98 10.48 -9.74
N GLY A 82 14.32 10.51 -9.72
CA GLY A 82 15.14 10.95 -10.84
C GLY A 82 14.81 12.35 -11.38
N GLY A 83 14.19 13.23 -10.58
CA GLY A 83 13.70 14.53 -11.03
C GLY A 83 12.44 14.48 -11.92
N THR A 84 11.83 13.30 -12.05
CA THR A 84 10.61 13.09 -12.83
C THR A 84 9.35 13.34 -12.00
N THR A 85 8.19 13.17 -12.62
CA THR A 85 6.86 13.34 -11.99
C THR A 85 6.45 12.19 -11.08
N ARG A 86 7.18 11.06 -11.05
CA ARG A 86 6.83 9.90 -10.22
C ARG A 86 7.04 10.21 -8.74
N ARG A 87 5.96 10.09 -7.97
CA ARG A 87 5.99 10.26 -6.51
C ARG A 87 6.62 9.05 -5.82
N ALA A 88 7.11 9.27 -4.60
CA ALA A 88 7.54 8.20 -3.70
C ALA A 88 6.37 7.25 -3.40
N ALA A 89 6.66 5.94 -3.34
CA ALA A 89 5.69 4.92 -2.97
C ALA A 89 6.04 4.38 -1.57
N LYS A 90 5.12 4.52 -0.61
CA LYS A 90 5.32 4.16 0.79
C LYS A 90 4.13 3.41 1.34
N MET A 91 4.38 2.32 2.09
CA MET A 91 3.40 1.63 2.93
C MET A 91 3.73 1.90 4.40
N VAL A 92 2.70 2.31 5.14
CA VAL A 92 2.71 2.37 6.59
C VAL A 92 1.81 1.26 7.12
N THR A 93 2.36 0.36 7.92
CA THR A 93 1.59 -0.72 8.56
C THR A 93 1.59 -0.51 10.06
N VAL A 94 0.43 -0.68 10.70
CA VAL A 94 0.28 -0.58 12.16
C VAL A 94 -0.59 -1.72 12.67
N ASP A 95 -0.15 -2.38 13.75
CA ASP A 95 -0.89 -3.46 14.39
C ASP A 95 -2.10 -2.91 15.14
N ILE A 96 -3.20 -3.68 15.12
CA ILE A 96 -4.51 -3.28 15.66
C ILE A 96 -4.51 -3.01 17.17
N ASP A 97 -3.50 -3.45 17.89
CA ASP A 97 -3.36 -3.26 19.34
C ASP A 97 -2.49 -2.04 19.72
N HIS A 98 -2.06 -1.23 18.74
CA HIS A 98 -1.20 -0.07 19.00
C HIS A 98 -1.96 1.02 19.79
N PRO A 99 -1.33 1.71 20.78
CA PRO A 99 -1.97 2.78 21.53
C PRO A 99 -2.60 3.90 20.70
N ASP A 100 -1.92 4.30 19.60
CA ASP A 100 -2.36 5.38 18.71
C ASP A 100 -3.25 4.90 17.54
N ILE A 101 -3.75 3.66 17.56
CA ILE A 101 -4.44 3.04 16.42
C ILE A 101 -5.70 3.81 16.00
N GLU A 102 -6.45 4.37 16.95
CA GLU A 102 -7.67 5.12 16.64
C GLU A 102 -7.35 6.40 15.87
N GLU A 103 -6.27 7.11 16.22
CA GLU A 103 -5.81 8.29 15.49
C GLU A 103 -5.28 7.89 14.09
N TYR A 104 -4.55 6.78 14.01
CA TYR A 104 -4.03 6.26 12.76
C TYR A 104 -5.13 5.90 11.76
N ILE A 105 -6.17 5.19 12.18
CA ILE A 105 -7.31 4.81 11.35
C ILE A 105 -7.99 6.05 10.75
N ASN A 106 -8.19 7.09 11.58
CA ASN A 106 -8.90 8.30 11.16
C ASN A 106 -7.99 9.35 10.48
N TRP A 107 -6.71 9.12 10.39
CA TRP A 107 -5.75 10.13 9.94
C TRP A 107 -6.15 10.79 8.61
N LYS A 108 -6.34 10.01 7.56
CA LYS A 108 -6.69 10.55 6.24
C LYS A 108 -8.09 11.17 6.20
N VAL A 109 -9.05 10.60 6.91
CA VAL A 109 -10.41 11.16 7.01
C VAL A 109 -10.37 12.60 7.58
N VAL A 110 -9.61 12.81 8.66
CA VAL A 110 -9.43 14.13 9.26
C VAL A 110 -8.72 15.10 8.30
N GLU A 111 -7.72 14.64 7.57
CA GLU A 111 -7.01 15.46 6.61
C GLU A 111 -7.90 15.85 5.41
N GLU A 112 -8.73 14.95 4.88
CA GLU A 112 -9.75 15.26 3.86
C GLU A 112 -10.79 16.27 4.34
N GLN A 113 -11.22 16.16 5.59
CA GLN A 113 -12.12 17.17 6.19
C GLN A 113 -11.48 18.55 6.25
N LYS A 114 -10.16 18.63 6.48
CA LYS A 114 -9.42 19.92 6.43
C LYS A 114 -9.40 20.50 5.02
N VAL A 115 -9.17 19.67 3.98
CA VAL A 115 -9.23 20.10 2.58
C VAL A 115 -10.61 20.66 2.26
N ALA A 116 -11.68 19.95 2.60
CA ALA A 116 -13.05 20.41 2.38
C ALA A 116 -13.33 21.76 3.07
N ALA A 117 -12.84 21.93 4.32
CA ALA A 117 -12.98 23.18 5.07
C ALA A 117 -12.19 24.33 4.41
N LEU A 118 -10.96 24.09 3.93
CA LEU A 118 -10.14 25.09 3.20
C LEU A 118 -10.81 25.52 1.91
N VAL A 119 -11.31 24.58 1.13
CA VAL A 119 -12.01 24.87 -0.15
C VAL A 119 -13.27 25.68 0.09
N ALA A 120 -14.14 25.24 1.00
CA ALA A 120 -15.38 25.95 1.34
C ALA A 120 -15.08 27.34 1.92
N GLY A 121 -14.15 27.44 2.87
CA GLY A 121 -13.75 28.67 3.51
C GLY A 121 -13.16 29.70 2.53
N SER A 122 -12.29 29.27 1.62
CA SER A 122 -11.69 30.18 0.61
C SER A 122 -12.73 30.73 -0.35
N LYS A 123 -13.65 29.89 -0.84
CA LYS A 123 -14.74 30.29 -1.73
C LYS A 123 -15.71 31.25 -1.04
N LEU A 124 -16.08 30.99 0.22
CA LEU A 124 -16.92 31.89 1.02
C LEU A 124 -16.24 33.23 1.28
N THR A 125 -14.96 33.23 1.60
CA THR A 125 -14.15 34.42 1.82
C THR A 125 -14.09 35.26 0.55
N SER A 126 -13.74 34.67 -0.57
CA SER A 126 -13.68 35.35 -1.87
C SER A 126 -15.03 36.00 -2.23
N LYS A 127 -16.13 35.21 -2.14
CA LYS A 127 -17.48 35.70 -2.46
C LYS A 127 -17.89 36.88 -1.60
N ASN A 128 -17.71 36.80 -0.28
CA ASN A 128 -18.16 37.86 0.64
C ASN A 128 -17.28 39.09 0.57
N LEU A 129 -15.95 38.97 0.42
CA LEU A 129 -15.07 40.11 0.27
C LEU A 129 -15.24 40.82 -1.10
N LYS A 130 -15.56 40.08 -2.17
CA LYS A 130 -16.01 40.72 -3.44
C LYS A 130 -17.26 41.52 -3.24
N SER A 131 -18.25 41.02 -2.49
CA SER A 131 -19.46 41.81 -2.19
C SER A 131 -19.17 43.10 -1.42
N VAL A 132 -18.16 43.09 -0.53
CA VAL A 132 -17.69 44.34 0.13
C VAL A 132 -17.07 45.29 -0.87
N MET A 133 -16.24 44.81 -1.79
CA MET A 133 -15.62 45.62 -2.85
C MET A 133 -16.67 46.23 -3.76
N ASP A 134 -17.63 45.42 -4.21
CA ASP A 134 -18.72 45.88 -5.07
C ASP A 134 -19.57 46.98 -4.38
N ALA A 135 -19.89 46.74 -3.11
CA ALA A 135 -20.66 47.73 -2.32
C ALA A 135 -19.90 49.04 -2.11
N CYS A 136 -18.56 49.01 -2.00
CA CYS A 136 -17.72 50.19 -1.92
C CYS A 136 -17.62 50.97 -3.26
N ASN A 137 -17.92 50.33 -4.38
CA ASN A 137 -17.79 50.94 -5.72
C ASN A 137 -19.14 51.28 -6.38
N LEU A 138 -20.23 51.34 -5.61
CA LEU A 138 -21.52 51.78 -6.11
C LEU A 138 -21.51 53.28 -6.47
N ASP A 139 -22.02 53.62 -7.66
CA ASP A 139 -22.01 54.97 -8.22
C ASP A 139 -23.02 55.92 -7.58
N ASN A 140 -23.94 55.43 -6.76
CA ASN A 140 -25.00 56.21 -6.12
C ASN A 140 -24.61 56.87 -4.79
N TYR A 141 -23.33 56.80 -4.41
CA TYR A 141 -22.76 57.43 -3.21
C TYR A 141 -21.56 58.34 -3.59
N GLY A 142 -21.35 59.41 -2.83
CA GLY A 142 -20.14 60.21 -2.94
C GLY A 142 -18.88 59.47 -2.44
N ASP A 143 -17.69 59.93 -2.81
CA ASP A 143 -16.42 59.23 -2.54
C ASP A 143 -16.18 58.88 -1.07
N LYS A 144 -16.58 59.75 -0.15
CA LYS A 144 -16.46 59.46 1.30
C LYS A 144 -17.65 58.64 1.83
N GLU A 145 -18.82 58.79 1.21
CA GLU A 145 -20.05 58.14 1.66
C GLU A 145 -20.08 56.67 1.28
N ARG A 146 -19.56 56.30 0.10
CA ARG A 146 -19.48 54.91 -0.38
C ARG A 146 -18.67 53.99 0.53
N LEU A 147 -17.73 54.53 1.31
CA LEU A 147 -16.89 53.80 2.26
C LEU A 147 -17.43 53.84 3.69
N ASN A 148 -18.55 54.53 3.95
CA ASN A 148 -19.13 54.68 5.27
C ASN A 148 -20.33 53.72 5.45
N PRO A 149 -20.23 52.65 6.24
CA PRO A 149 -21.32 51.68 6.43
C PRO A 149 -22.53 52.24 7.21
N LYS A 150 -22.43 53.48 7.75
CA LYS A 150 -23.60 54.15 8.36
C LYS A 150 -24.48 54.83 7.28
N ILE A 151 -23.90 55.13 6.12
CA ILE A 151 -24.58 55.79 4.99
C ILE A 151 -24.87 54.75 3.89
N ASN A 152 -23.85 53.99 3.49
CA ASN A 152 -23.94 52.93 2.50
C ASN A 152 -24.54 51.68 3.11
N THR A 153 -25.84 51.45 2.91
CA THR A 153 -26.59 50.31 3.46
C THR A 153 -26.17 49.00 2.88
N GLU A 154 -25.75 48.94 1.58
CA GLU A 154 -25.25 47.72 0.94
C GLU A 154 -23.88 47.32 1.50
N LEU A 155 -22.99 48.27 1.76
CA LEU A 155 -21.73 48.02 2.43
C LEU A 155 -21.95 47.49 3.85
N LYS A 156 -22.90 48.09 4.61
CA LYS A 156 -23.25 47.60 5.94
C LYS A 156 -23.70 46.13 5.90
N LYS A 157 -24.55 45.78 4.94
CA LYS A 157 -25.06 44.43 4.75
C LYS A 157 -23.93 43.46 4.37
N ALA A 158 -23.05 43.86 3.43
CA ALA A 158 -21.91 43.07 3.05
C ALA A 158 -20.94 42.77 4.22
N ILE A 159 -20.66 43.82 5.05
CA ILE A 159 -19.85 43.65 6.27
C ILE A 159 -20.50 42.67 7.27
N LEU A 160 -21.80 42.80 7.49
CA LEU A 160 -22.52 41.87 8.40
C LEU A 160 -22.50 40.43 7.88
N ASN A 161 -22.62 40.23 6.57
CA ASN A 161 -22.50 38.91 5.96
C ASN A 161 -21.08 38.34 6.14
N CYS A 162 -20.01 39.13 5.96
CA CYS A 162 -18.64 38.72 6.23
C CYS A 162 -18.47 38.27 7.67
N ARG A 163 -18.99 39.03 8.63
CA ARG A 163 -18.93 38.70 10.07
C ARG A 163 -19.71 37.44 10.41
N ALA A 164 -20.87 37.22 9.79
CA ALA A 164 -21.69 36.02 10.00
C ALA A 164 -20.97 34.72 9.59
N VAL A 165 -20.09 34.79 8.59
CA VAL A 165 -19.24 33.67 8.14
C VAL A 165 -17.82 33.72 8.71
N MET A 166 -17.61 34.52 9.78
CA MET A 166 -16.38 34.62 10.55
C MET A 166 -15.15 35.10 9.79
N ILE A 167 -15.34 35.93 8.72
CA ILE A 167 -14.21 36.57 8.03
C ILE A 167 -13.57 37.59 8.98
N PRO A 168 -12.25 37.56 9.18
CA PRO A 168 -11.56 38.50 10.06
C PRO A 168 -11.75 39.97 9.66
N GLU A 169 -11.97 40.83 10.64
CA GLU A 169 -12.24 42.26 10.42
C GLU A 169 -11.14 42.95 9.63
N ASN A 170 -9.87 42.57 9.84
CA ASN A 170 -8.74 43.13 9.09
C ASN A 170 -8.83 42.89 7.58
N TYR A 171 -9.41 41.79 7.12
CA TYR A 171 -9.65 41.56 5.69
C TYR A 171 -10.72 42.46 5.14
N ILE A 172 -11.81 42.65 5.86
CA ILE A 172 -12.89 43.58 5.47
C ILE A 172 -12.35 45.00 5.34
N GLN A 173 -11.62 45.49 6.36
CA GLN A 173 -11.01 46.79 6.37
C GLN A 173 -9.99 46.97 5.23
N ARG A 174 -9.22 45.93 4.93
CA ARG A 174 -8.25 45.95 3.82
C ARG A 174 -8.94 46.13 2.47
N VAL A 175 -10.03 45.42 2.22
CA VAL A 175 -10.83 45.59 0.99
C VAL A 175 -11.42 46.99 0.88
N MET A 176 -11.95 47.51 1.97
CA MET A 176 -12.45 48.91 1.96
C MET A 176 -11.34 49.95 1.70
N GLN A 177 -10.14 49.74 2.23
CA GLN A 177 -8.97 50.58 1.95
C GLN A 177 -8.58 50.54 0.46
N PHE A 178 -8.54 49.35 -0.15
CA PHE A 178 -8.25 49.21 -1.57
C PHE A 178 -9.33 49.89 -2.45
N ALA A 179 -10.60 49.74 -2.11
CA ALA A 179 -11.68 50.47 -2.77
C ALA A 179 -11.51 52.00 -2.64
N GLY A 180 -11.08 52.49 -1.47
CA GLY A 180 -10.75 53.89 -1.23
C GLY A 180 -9.57 54.40 -2.06
N GLN A 181 -8.63 53.53 -2.43
CA GLN A 181 -7.49 53.81 -3.32
C GLN A 181 -7.87 53.72 -4.81
N GLY A 182 -9.11 53.39 -5.14
CA GLY A 182 -9.61 53.32 -6.52
C GLY A 182 -9.59 51.93 -7.15
N PHE A 183 -9.25 50.88 -6.41
CA PHE A 183 -9.36 49.53 -6.91
C PHE A 183 -10.84 49.13 -7.01
N LYS A 184 -11.19 48.50 -8.14
CA LYS A 184 -12.57 48.04 -8.40
C LYS A 184 -12.70 46.52 -8.21
N GLU A 185 -11.60 45.81 -8.34
CA GLU A 185 -11.54 44.34 -8.21
C GLU A 185 -10.31 43.94 -7.41
N ILE A 186 -10.43 42.82 -6.69
CA ILE A 186 -9.33 42.14 -6.01
C ILE A 186 -9.52 40.64 -6.27
N GLU A 187 -8.45 40.00 -6.69
CA GLU A 187 -8.42 38.54 -6.79
C GLU A 187 -8.08 37.93 -5.41
N PHE A 188 -8.93 37.01 -4.97
CA PHE A 188 -8.73 36.25 -3.74
C PHE A 188 -8.40 34.82 -4.12
N GLN A 189 -7.31 34.30 -3.55
CA GLN A 189 -6.93 32.92 -3.73
C GLN A 189 -8.05 31.99 -3.23
N THR A 190 -8.44 31.03 -4.07
CA THR A 190 -9.38 29.98 -3.72
C THR A 190 -8.71 28.63 -3.91
N TYR A 191 -9.08 27.67 -3.09
CA TYR A 191 -8.66 26.29 -3.22
C TYR A 191 -9.75 25.47 -3.94
N ASP A 192 -9.35 24.35 -4.51
CA ASP A 192 -10.23 23.36 -5.11
C ASP A 192 -9.94 21.96 -4.56
N THR A 193 -10.66 20.96 -5.06
CA THR A 193 -10.55 19.56 -4.63
C THR A 193 -9.74 18.69 -5.60
N ASP A 194 -9.06 19.29 -6.58
CA ASP A 194 -8.18 18.55 -7.47
C ASP A 194 -7.01 17.96 -6.68
N TRP A 195 -6.67 16.74 -6.97
CA TRP A 195 -5.70 15.94 -6.20
C TRP A 195 -4.29 16.56 -6.14
N ASP A 196 -3.93 17.44 -7.05
CA ASP A 196 -2.66 18.17 -7.12
C ASP A 196 -2.78 19.64 -6.68
N SER A 197 -3.95 20.05 -6.16
CA SER A 197 -4.20 21.42 -5.71
C SER A 197 -3.36 21.81 -4.49
N GLU A 198 -3.17 23.10 -4.30
CA GLU A 198 -2.46 23.65 -3.14
C GLU A 198 -3.10 23.26 -1.79
N ALA A 199 -4.40 22.96 -1.75
CA ALA A 199 -5.08 22.49 -0.55
C ALA A 199 -4.46 21.20 -0.03
N TYR A 200 -4.18 20.24 -0.91
CA TYR A 200 -3.55 18.96 -0.55
C TYR A 200 -2.09 19.11 -0.11
N LEU A 201 -1.39 20.17 -0.53
CA LEU A 201 -0.05 20.47 -0.02
C LEU A 201 -0.04 20.91 1.45
N THR A 202 -1.18 21.34 2.00
CA THR A 202 -1.30 21.80 3.39
C THR A 202 -1.56 20.70 4.38
N VAL A 203 -2.06 19.52 3.94
CA VAL A 203 -2.42 18.37 4.77
C VAL A 203 -1.38 17.27 4.72
N SER A 204 -1.43 16.31 5.65
CA SER A 204 -0.51 15.17 5.71
C SER A 204 -1.19 13.86 5.30
N GLY A 205 -0.43 12.76 5.23
CA GLY A 205 -0.97 11.42 4.92
C GLY A 205 -1.27 11.20 3.43
N GLN A 206 -0.82 12.09 2.54
CA GLN A 206 -1.09 12.01 1.10
C GLN A 206 -0.06 11.19 0.32
N ASN A 207 1.05 10.81 0.95
CA ASN A 207 2.20 10.20 0.29
C ASN A 207 2.46 8.76 0.75
N SER A 208 1.53 8.17 1.50
CA SER A 208 1.60 6.79 1.97
C SER A 208 0.30 6.05 1.78
N ASN A 209 0.40 4.75 1.48
CA ASN A 209 -0.68 3.78 1.64
C ASN A 209 -0.67 3.32 3.10
N ASN A 210 -1.81 3.26 3.75
CA ASN A 210 -1.91 2.89 5.15
C ASN A 210 -2.64 1.55 5.29
N SER A 211 -2.12 0.64 6.11
CA SER A 211 -2.75 -0.64 6.41
C SER A 211 -2.76 -0.94 7.90
N VAL A 212 -3.85 -1.49 8.36
CA VAL A 212 -3.98 -2.05 9.72
C VAL A 212 -3.76 -3.54 9.66
N ARG A 213 -2.90 -4.04 10.53
CA ARG A 213 -2.62 -5.46 10.65
C ARG A 213 -3.50 -6.08 11.73
N VAL A 214 -4.35 -7.03 11.33
CA VAL A 214 -5.36 -7.67 12.19
C VAL A 214 -5.05 -9.15 12.41
N SER A 215 -5.19 -9.63 13.64
CA SER A 215 -5.07 -11.05 13.98
C SER A 215 -6.43 -11.75 13.97
N ASN A 216 -6.44 -13.09 13.91
CA ASN A 216 -7.67 -13.87 14.07
C ASN A 216 -8.33 -13.61 15.42
N ASP A 217 -7.53 -13.47 16.50
CA ASP A 217 -8.05 -13.16 17.84
C ASP A 217 -8.87 -11.85 17.87
N PHE A 218 -8.37 -10.81 17.17
CA PHE A 218 -9.13 -9.57 17.02
C PHE A 218 -10.46 -9.79 16.29
N LEU A 219 -10.43 -10.52 15.17
CA LEU A 219 -11.63 -10.79 14.36
C LEU A 219 -12.66 -11.64 15.12
N GLU A 220 -12.19 -12.59 15.95
CA GLU A 220 -13.07 -13.33 16.86
C GLU A 220 -13.71 -12.42 17.89
N LYS A 221 -12.95 -11.48 18.49
CA LYS A 221 -13.51 -10.48 19.41
C LYS A 221 -14.53 -9.57 18.72
N VAL A 222 -14.31 -9.20 17.47
CA VAL A 222 -15.30 -8.46 16.67
C VAL A 222 -16.61 -9.25 16.56
N SER A 223 -16.52 -10.53 16.17
CA SER A 223 -17.68 -11.42 16.01
C SER A 223 -18.44 -11.64 17.32
N GLN A 224 -17.71 -11.76 18.43
CA GLN A 224 -18.25 -11.99 19.78
C GLN A 224 -18.68 -10.68 20.48
N LYS A 225 -18.51 -9.52 19.84
CA LYS A 225 -18.71 -8.19 20.45
C LYS A 225 -17.89 -8.01 21.74
N GLY A 226 -16.70 -8.58 21.76
CA GLY A 226 -15.79 -8.59 22.90
C GLY A 226 -14.98 -7.30 23.05
N LYS A 227 -14.17 -7.27 24.10
CA LYS A 227 -13.22 -6.19 24.37
C LYS A 227 -11.89 -6.46 23.71
N TRP A 228 -11.21 -5.37 23.36
CA TRP A 228 -9.87 -5.38 22.78
C TRP A 228 -8.98 -4.40 23.53
N ASP A 229 -7.78 -4.86 23.90
CA ASP A 229 -6.82 -4.05 24.63
C ASP A 229 -5.80 -3.43 23.67
N LEU A 230 -5.59 -2.13 23.81
CA LEU A 230 -4.47 -1.41 23.20
C LEU A 230 -3.30 -1.48 24.16
N ILE A 231 -2.13 -1.90 23.65
CA ILE A 231 -0.98 -2.29 24.45
C ILE A 231 0.15 -1.27 24.32
N ARG A 232 0.65 -0.76 25.45
CA ARG A 232 1.83 0.12 25.50
C ARG A 232 3.07 -0.63 25.00
N ARG A 233 3.90 0.06 24.27
CA ARG A 233 5.12 -0.50 23.68
C ARG A 233 6.34 -0.47 24.61
N THR A 234 6.30 0.39 25.63
CA THR A 234 7.40 0.55 26.60
C THR A 234 7.40 -0.53 27.68
N ASP A 235 6.26 -0.99 28.14
CA ASP A 235 6.14 -1.91 29.28
C ASP A 235 5.18 -3.10 29.05
N GLY A 236 4.52 -3.17 27.87
CA GLY A 236 3.55 -4.22 27.54
C GLY A 236 2.23 -4.13 28.33
N GLY A 237 2.01 -3.08 29.12
CA GLY A 237 0.78 -2.90 29.87
C GLY A 237 -0.37 -2.40 29.01
N VAL A 238 -1.61 -2.63 29.50
CA VAL A 238 -2.80 -2.12 28.81
C VAL A 238 -2.83 -0.60 28.87
N HIS A 239 -2.92 0.04 27.70
CA HIS A 239 -3.12 1.48 27.57
C HIS A 239 -4.60 1.85 27.72
N LYS A 240 -5.45 1.14 26.97
CA LYS A 240 -6.89 1.37 26.88
C LYS A 240 -7.58 0.11 26.44
N THR A 241 -8.76 -0.18 27.01
CA THR A 241 -9.64 -1.26 26.57
C THR A 241 -10.84 -0.68 25.83
N ILE A 242 -11.12 -1.17 24.63
CA ILE A 242 -12.22 -0.70 23.76
C ILE A 242 -13.08 -1.88 23.28
N ASN A 243 -14.23 -1.61 22.66
CA ASN A 243 -14.99 -2.66 21.98
C ASN A 243 -14.32 -2.98 20.64
N ALA A 244 -14.07 -4.25 20.36
CA ALA A 244 -13.49 -4.67 19.09
C ALA A 244 -14.39 -4.31 17.88
N SER A 245 -15.72 -4.47 18.03
CA SER A 245 -16.69 -4.10 16.98
C SER A 245 -16.70 -2.60 16.67
N ASP A 246 -16.51 -1.74 17.68
CA ASP A 246 -16.47 -0.28 17.45
C ASP A 246 -15.21 0.10 16.68
N LEU A 247 -14.07 -0.53 16.99
CA LEU A 247 -12.82 -0.30 16.26
C LEU A 247 -12.92 -0.81 14.82
N TRP A 248 -13.56 -1.97 14.60
CA TRP A 248 -13.82 -2.50 13.27
C TRP A 248 -14.71 -1.58 12.43
N SER A 249 -15.77 -1.02 13.05
CA SER A 249 -16.64 -0.04 12.38
C SER A 249 -15.88 1.22 11.97
N LYS A 250 -14.98 1.73 12.83
CA LYS A 250 -14.12 2.89 12.49
C LYS A 250 -13.21 2.59 11.26
N ILE A 251 -12.62 1.39 11.19
CA ILE A 251 -11.83 0.99 10.02
C ILE A 251 -12.71 1.00 8.76
N SER A 252 -13.90 0.41 8.83
CA SER A 252 -14.82 0.32 7.69
C SER A 252 -15.29 1.71 7.24
N GLU A 253 -15.62 2.59 8.18
CA GLU A 253 -16.04 3.97 7.91
C GLU A 253 -14.91 4.79 7.26
N ALA A 254 -13.69 4.67 7.78
CA ALA A 254 -12.53 5.36 7.23
C ALA A 254 -12.20 4.86 5.80
N ALA A 255 -12.20 3.54 5.59
CA ALA A 255 -11.96 2.94 4.29
C ALA A 255 -13.02 3.35 3.26
N TRP A 256 -14.29 3.44 3.67
CA TRP A 256 -15.36 3.97 2.82
C TRP A 256 -15.17 5.44 2.48
N ALA A 257 -14.76 6.25 3.46
CA ALA A 257 -14.66 7.70 3.31
C ALA A 257 -13.46 8.16 2.47
N CYS A 258 -12.32 7.45 2.55
CA CYS A 258 -11.06 7.90 1.91
C CYS A 258 -10.18 6.77 1.36
N ALA A 259 -10.73 5.55 1.17
CA ALA A 259 -10.06 4.36 0.67
C ALA A 259 -8.89 3.83 1.54
N ASP A 260 -8.68 4.39 2.72
CA ASP A 260 -7.70 3.96 3.71
C ASP A 260 -8.33 3.87 5.12
N PRO A 261 -7.82 3.00 6.00
CA PRO A 261 -6.73 2.06 5.78
C PRO A 261 -7.16 0.77 5.06
N GLY A 262 -6.18 0.11 4.41
CA GLY A 262 -6.31 -1.28 4.00
C GLY A 262 -6.13 -2.24 5.18
N LEU A 263 -6.32 -3.55 4.96
CA LEU A 263 -6.17 -4.60 5.96
C LEU A 263 -5.09 -5.60 5.55
N GLN A 264 -4.32 -6.06 6.54
CA GLN A 264 -3.41 -7.19 6.41
C GLN A 264 -3.75 -8.23 7.48
N TYR A 265 -4.02 -9.47 7.07
CA TYR A 265 -4.46 -10.56 7.97
C TYR A 265 -3.24 -11.27 8.55
N ASP A 266 -2.75 -10.79 9.67
CA ASP A 266 -1.48 -11.19 10.29
C ASP A 266 -1.34 -12.69 10.49
N THR A 267 -2.36 -13.34 11.06
CA THR A 267 -2.33 -14.78 11.36
C THR A 267 -2.20 -15.59 10.07
N THR A 268 -3.08 -15.36 9.10
CA THR A 268 -3.08 -16.08 7.82
C THR A 268 -1.79 -15.85 7.04
N ILE A 269 -1.29 -14.61 6.98
CA ILE A 269 -0.03 -14.29 6.30
C ILE A 269 1.13 -15.08 6.89
N ASN A 270 1.22 -15.17 8.22
CA ASN A 270 2.30 -15.89 8.89
C ASN A 270 2.13 -17.42 8.89
N GLU A 271 0.92 -17.95 8.78
CA GLU A 271 0.68 -19.39 8.58
C GLU A 271 1.19 -19.89 7.22
N TRP A 272 1.17 -19.03 6.19
CA TRP A 272 1.71 -19.30 4.85
C TRP A 272 3.16 -18.85 4.66
N HIS A 273 3.84 -18.44 5.73
CA HIS A 273 5.23 -17.98 5.67
C HIS A 273 6.18 -19.16 5.41
N THR A 274 7.01 -19.04 4.37
CA THR A 274 7.98 -20.06 3.98
C THR A 274 9.21 -20.12 4.90
N CYS A 275 9.53 -19.04 5.61
CA CYS A 275 10.74 -18.89 6.41
C CYS A 275 10.46 -18.33 7.82
N PRO A 276 9.58 -18.93 8.64
CA PRO A 276 9.24 -18.41 9.97
C PRO A 276 10.40 -18.42 10.97
N GLU A 277 11.41 -19.25 10.79
CA GLU A 277 12.62 -19.26 11.63
C GLU A 277 13.48 -17.99 11.44
N ALA A 278 13.27 -17.27 10.34
CA ALA A 278 13.92 -15.98 10.08
C ALA A 278 13.25 -14.81 10.80
N GLY A 279 12.06 -15.00 11.34
CA GLY A 279 11.22 -13.99 11.97
C GLY A 279 9.83 -13.93 11.35
N ARG A 280 8.99 -13.06 11.88
CA ARG A 280 7.62 -12.87 11.40
C ARG A 280 7.58 -11.92 10.19
N ILE A 281 6.58 -12.12 9.34
CA ILE A 281 6.17 -11.12 8.36
C ILE A 281 5.37 -10.05 9.11
N ASN A 282 5.89 -8.81 9.15
CA ASN A 282 5.28 -7.70 9.88
C ASN A 282 4.70 -6.62 8.96
N ALA A 283 5.19 -6.53 7.73
CA ALA A 283 4.87 -5.47 6.79
C ALA A 283 4.80 -6.00 5.36
N SER A 284 4.46 -5.11 4.44
CA SER A 284 4.50 -5.32 3.00
C SER A 284 5.18 -4.16 2.29
N ASN A 285 5.44 -4.33 1.00
CA ASN A 285 5.76 -3.22 0.10
C ASN A 285 4.54 -2.28 -0.10
N PRO A 286 4.65 -1.16 -0.85
CA PRO A 286 3.59 -0.16 -0.96
C PRO A 286 2.25 -0.66 -1.49
N CYS A 287 2.25 -1.64 -2.39
CA CYS A 287 1.02 -2.17 -3.00
C CYS A 287 0.53 -3.48 -2.35
N SER A 288 1.19 -3.94 -1.29
CA SER A 288 0.85 -5.13 -0.49
C SER A 288 0.97 -6.48 -1.22
N GLU A 289 1.58 -6.53 -2.40
CA GLU A 289 1.79 -7.79 -3.12
C GLU A 289 3.02 -8.58 -2.63
N TYR A 290 4.02 -7.92 -2.04
CA TYR A 290 5.20 -8.54 -1.48
C TYR A 290 5.16 -8.50 0.04
N MET A 291 5.08 -9.67 0.66
CA MET A 291 5.05 -9.87 2.11
C MET A 291 6.12 -10.87 2.51
N PHE A 292 7.14 -10.40 3.20
CA PHE A 292 8.24 -11.20 3.71
C PHE A 292 8.82 -10.55 4.96
N ILE A 293 9.94 -11.06 5.48
CA ILE A 293 10.59 -10.50 6.67
C ILE A 293 11.17 -9.11 6.39
N ASP A 294 11.33 -8.34 7.46
CA ASP A 294 11.90 -6.99 7.39
C ASP A 294 13.33 -6.99 6.83
N ASP A 295 13.71 -5.90 6.19
CA ASP A 295 15.00 -5.66 5.54
C ASP A 295 15.27 -6.60 4.37
N THR A 296 14.25 -6.78 3.53
CA THR A 296 14.31 -7.58 2.30
C THR A 296 13.79 -6.79 1.11
N ALA A 297 14.08 -7.30 -0.08
CA ALA A 297 13.68 -6.70 -1.34
C ALA A 297 13.16 -7.75 -2.31
N CYS A 298 12.30 -7.33 -3.23
CA CYS A 298 11.74 -8.16 -4.28
C CYS A 298 11.95 -7.47 -5.64
N ASN A 299 12.53 -8.18 -6.59
CA ASN A 299 12.53 -7.80 -7.99
C ASN A 299 11.22 -8.24 -8.67
N LEU A 300 10.78 -7.54 -9.71
CA LEU A 300 9.48 -7.75 -10.31
C LEU A 300 9.57 -8.03 -11.81
N ALA A 301 8.73 -8.96 -12.27
CA ALA A 301 8.36 -9.13 -13.67
C ALA A 301 6.89 -9.53 -13.75
N SER A 302 6.21 -9.15 -14.85
CA SER A 302 4.83 -9.54 -15.11
C SER A 302 4.67 -10.07 -16.53
N ILE A 303 3.88 -11.13 -16.67
CA ILE A 303 3.59 -11.80 -17.94
C ILE A 303 2.21 -11.32 -18.42
N ASN A 304 2.09 -10.88 -19.68
CA ASN A 304 0.79 -10.54 -20.28
C ASN A 304 0.08 -11.83 -20.70
N LEU A 305 -0.96 -12.22 -19.97
CA LEU A 305 -1.69 -13.48 -20.17
C LEU A 305 -2.37 -13.58 -21.54
N LEU A 306 -2.81 -12.45 -22.10
CA LEU A 306 -3.50 -12.45 -23.40
C LEU A 306 -2.62 -12.95 -24.56
N GLN A 307 -1.29 -12.83 -24.42
CA GLN A 307 -0.32 -13.29 -25.42
C GLN A 307 -0.26 -14.82 -25.58
N PHE A 308 -0.88 -15.56 -24.66
CA PHE A 308 -0.93 -17.03 -24.70
C PHE A 308 -2.27 -17.56 -25.21
N LYS A 309 -3.20 -16.69 -25.60
CA LYS A 309 -4.43 -17.08 -26.27
C LYS A 309 -4.12 -17.39 -27.73
N LYS A 310 -4.44 -18.60 -28.16
CA LYS A 310 -4.29 -19.04 -29.56
C LYS A 310 -5.50 -18.60 -30.43
N ASP A 311 -5.34 -18.71 -31.75
CA ASP A 311 -6.40 -18.37 -32.71
C ASP A 311 -7.67 -19.23 -32.53
N ASP A 312 -7.51 -20.48 -32.10
CA ASP A 312 -8.61 -21.39 -31.77
C ASP A 312 -9.24 -21.13 -30.41
N SER A 313 -8.86 -20.04 -29.76
CA SER A 313 -9.27 -19.64 -28.40
C SER A 313 -8.78 -20.55 -27.27
N SER A 314 -7.95 -21.55 -27.51
CA SER A 314 -7.26 -22.31 -26.47
C SER A 314 -6.14 -21.47 -25.83
N PHE A 315 -5.70 -21.87 -24.62
CA PHE A 315 -4.55 -21.27 -23.96
C PHE A 315 -3.28 -22.08 -24.24
N ASP A 316 -2.19 -21.39 -24.56
CA ASP A 316 -0.88 -22.01 -24.80
C ASP A 316 -0.14 -22.30 -23.50
N ILE A 317 -0.47 -23.42 -22.88
CA ILE A 317 0.10 -23.84 -21.59
C ILE A 317 1.61 -24.03 -21.69
N GLU A 318 2.10 -24.66 -22.75
CA GLU A 318 3.52 -24.96 -22.94
C GLU A 318 4.35 -23.65 -23.03
N ALA A 319 3.91 -22.71 -23.86
CA ALA A 319 4.56 -21.40 -23.97
C ALA A 319 4.51 -20.62 -22.66
N TYR A 320 3.42 -20.71 -21.91
CA TYR A 320 3.26 -20.07 -20.60
C TYR A 320 4.21 -20.66 -19.55
N GLU A 321 4.30 -21.98 -19.45
CA GLU A 321 5.23 -22.67 -18.55
C GLU A 321 6.70 -22.34 -18.91
N TYR A 322 7.03 -22.34 -20.19
CA TYR A 322 8.38 -21.98 -20.67
C TYR A 322 8.73 -20.54 -20.32
N THR A 323 7.80 -19.62 -20.56
CA THR A 323 7.97 -18.18 -20.23
C THR A 323 8.14 -17.98 -18.73
N THR A 324 7.33 -18.65 -17.92
CA THR A 324 7.43 -18.64 -16.46
C THR A 324 8.81 -19.12 -15.97
N ARG A 325 9.29 -20.22 -16.56
CA ARG A 325 10.63 -20.75 -16.27
C ARG A 325 11.73 -19.75 -16.63
N LEU A 326 11.66 -19.15 -17.81
CA LEU A 326 12.64 -18.19 -18.30
C LEU A 326 12.70 -16.94 -17.41
N TRP A 327 11.54 -16.38 -17.03
CA TRP A 327 11.49 -15.24 -16.13
C TRP A 327 11.96 -15.56 -14.72
N THR A 328 11.68 -16.76 -14.20
CA THR A 328 12.21 -17.20 -12.90
C THR A 328 13.75 -17.21 -12.92
N LEU A 329 14.38 -17.73 -13.99
CA LEU A 329 15.82 -17.70 -14.17
C LEU A 329 16.35 -16.26 -14.28
N THR A 330 15.70 -15.41 -15.05
CA THR A 330 16.09 -14.00 -15.23
C THR A 330 16.05 -13.23 -13.90
N LEU A 331 14.99 -13.39 -13.12
CA LEU A 331 14.86 -12.77 -11.82
C LEU A 331 15.91 -13.29 -10.84
N GLU A 332 16.19 -14.59 -10.82
CA GLU A 332 17.23 -15.18 -9.96
C GLU A 332 18.63 -14.62 -10.29
N ILE A 333 18.97 -14.49 -11.57
CA ILE A 333 20.23 -13.86 -12.00
C ILE A 333 20.30 -12.40 -11.52
N SER A 334 19.19 -11.65 -11.63
CA SER A 334 19.15 -10.24 -11.24
C SER A 334 19.37 -10.00 -9.74
N VAL A 335 19.06 -10.97 -8.87
CA VAL A 335 19.36 -10.87 -7.43
C VAL A 335 20.86 -10.70 -7.18
N MET A 336 21.70 -11.43 -7.91
CA MET A 336 23.17 -11.34 -7.75
C MET A 336 23.77 -10.08 -8.36
N MET A 337 23.07 -9.45 -9.30
CA MET A 337 23.57 -8.25 -10.02
C MET A 337 23.15 -6.96 -9.32
N ALA A 338 22.25 -7.02 -8.34
CA ALA A 338 21.65 -5.86 -7.72
C ALA A 338 22.59 -5.15 -6.73
N GLN A 339 22.48 -3.83 -6.70
CA GLN A 339 23.02 -3.01 -5.62
C GLN A 339 21.88 -2.61 -4.68
N PHE A 340 22.11 -2.74 -3.38
CA PHE A 340 21.10 -2.50 -2.36
C PHE A 340 21.40 -1.23 -1.55
N PRO A 341 20.37 -0.55 -1.01
CA PRO A 341 20.53 0.72 -0.29
C PRO A 341 21.16 0.58 1.10
N SER A 342 21.08 -0.61 1.70
CA SER A 342 21.69 -0.92 3.00
C SER A 342 22.37 -2.29 2.99
N LYS A 343 23.26 -2.48 3.93
CA LYS A 343 24.01 -3.74 4.13
C LYS A 343 23.07 -4.88 4.55
N GLU A 344 22.10 -4.59 5.40
CA GLU A 344 21.13 -5.56 5.91
C GLU A 344 20.26 -6.10 4.78
N ILE A 345 19.76 -5.22 3.91
CA ILE A 345 18.96 -5.61 2.74
C ILE A 345 19.80 -6.43 1.76
N ALA A 346 21.06 -6.04 1.53
CA ALA A 346 21.97 -6.80 0.68
C ALA A 346 22.20 -8.21 1.21
N GLN A 347 22.46 -8.33 2.51
CA GLN A 347 22.69 -9.62 3.17
C GLN A 347 21.46 -10.51 3.10
N LYS A 348 20.28 -10.02 3.51
CA LYS A 348 19.05 -10.81 3.51
C LYS A 348 18.57 -11.14 2.10
N SER A 349 18.76 -10.23 1.12
CA SER A 349 18.45 -10.54 -0.28
C SER A 349 19.32 -11.69 -0.82
N TYR A 350 20.58 -11.76 -0.42
CA TYR A 350 21.44 -12.90 -0.73
C TYR A 350 21.01 -14.18 0.02
N GLU A 351 20.70 -14.05 1.31
CA GLU A 351 20.36 -15.21 2.18
C GLU A 351 19.04 -15.88 1.81
N TYR A 352 18.02 -15.11 1.35
CA TYR A 352 16.67 -15.60 1.07
C TYR A 352 16.27 -15.57 -0.41
N ARG A 353 16.88 -14.73 -1.23
CA ARG A 353 16.73 -14.68 -2.70
C ARG A 353 15.28 -14.63 -3.17
N THR A 354 14.50 -13.70 -2.63
CA THR A 354 13.08 -13.55 -2.96
C THR A 354 12.87 -12.96 -4.35
N LEU A 355 11.94 -13.54 -5.11
CA LEU A 355 11.55 -13.14 -6.45
C LEU A 355 10.09 -12.71 -6.48
N GLY A 356 9.73 -11.90 -7.46
CA GLY A 356 8.38 -11.39 -7.65
C GLY A 356 7.89 -11.53 -9.09
N LEU A 357 7.74 -12.77 -9.58
CA LEU A 357 7.10 -13.03 -10.85
C LEU A 357 5.58 -12.98 -10.70
N GLY A 358 4.92 -12.22 -11.57
CA GLY A 358 3.48 -12.09 -11.63
C GLY A 358 2.96 -12.12 -13.06
N TYR A 359 1.68 -11.80 -13.21
CA TYR A 359 1.04 -11.62 -14.52
C TYR A 359 0.09 -10.42 -14.50
N ALA A 360 -0.33 -10.01 -15.68
CA ALA A 360 -1.37 -8.99 -15.90
C ALA A 360 -2.33 -9.46 -16.99
N ASN A 361 -3.41 -8.70 -17.17
CA ASN A 361 -4.37 -8.87 -18.27
C ASN A 361 -5.27 -10.11 -18.14
N ILE A 362 -5.55 -10.56 -16.92
CA ILE A 362 -6.54 -11.62 -16.69
C ILE A 362 -7.95 -11.16 -17.11
N GLY A 363 -8.31 -9.90 -16.83
CA GLY A 363 -9.59 -9.30 -17.22
C GLY A 363 -9.77 -9.32 -18.74
N GLY A 364 -8.79 -8.81 -19.49
CA GLY A 364 -8.79 -8.83 -20.95
C GLY A 364 -8.87 -10.25 -21.53
N LEU A 365 -8.14 -11.21 -20.95
CA LEU A 365 -8.19 -12.61 -21.35
C LEU A 365 -9.60 -13.20 -21.17
N LEU A 366 -10.21 -13.02 -20.00
CA LEU A 366 -11.57 -13.51 -19.72
C LEU A 366 -12.62 -12.86 -20.62
N MET A 367 -12.52 -11.55 -20.84
CA MET A 367 -13.39 -10.82 -21.77
C MET A 367 -13.28 -11.37 -23.19
N SER A 368 -12.07 -11.65 -23.66
CA SER A 368 -11.83 -12.22 -24.99
C SER A 368 -12.43 -13.63 -25.17
N TRP A 369 -12.71 -14.32 -24.07
CA TRP A 369 -13.42 -15.61 -24.05
C TRP A 369 -14.92 -15.48 -23.77
N GLY A 370 -15.42 -14.27 -23.50
CA GLY A 370 -16.82 -14.03 -23.13
C GLY A 370 -17.18 -14.56 -21.74
N ILE A 371 -16.18 -14.65 -20.82
CA ILE A 371 -16.35 -15.15 -19.46
C ILE A 371 -16.43 -13.95 -18.51
N PRO A 372 -17.49 -13.80 -17.72
CA PRO A 372 -17.58 -12.72 -16.74
C PRO A 372 -16.48 -12.84 -15.68
N TYR A 373 -15.87 -11.72 -15.34
CA TYR A 373 -14.78 -11.65 -14.37
C TYR A 373 -15.15 -12.23 -12.99
N ASP A 374 -16.35 -11.95 -12.49
CA ASP A 374 -16.86 -12.39 -11.18
C ASP A 374 -17.56 -13.77 -11.21
N SER A 375 -17.46 -14.52 -12.31
CA SER A 375 -18.02 -15.87 -12.42
C SER A 375 -17.17 -16.94 -11.76
N ASP A 376 -17.75 -18.09 -11.42
CA ASP A 376 -17.02 -19.25 -10.92
C ASP A 376 -16.01 -19.77 -11.95
N GLN A 377 -16.35 -19.69 -13.24
CA GLN A 377 -15.45 -20.02 -14.35
C GLN A 377 -14.23 -19.08 -14.37
N GLY A 378 -14.44 -17.75 -14.28
CA GLY A 378 -13.37 -16.76 -14.25
C GLY A 378 -12.44 -16.98 -13.06
N ARG A 379 -12.99 -17.20 -11.87
CA ARG A 379 -12.21 -17.52 -10.65
C ARG A 379 -11.41 -18.80 -10.78
N SER A 380 -11.98 -19.86 -11.37
CA SER A 380 -11.30 -21.14 -11.54
C SER A 380 -10.17 -21.05 -12.57
N ILE A 381 -10.36 -20.32 -13.68
CA ILE A 381 -9.30 -20.05 -14.66
C ILE A 381 -8.15 -19.27 -14.02
N CYS A 382 -8.47 -18.18 -13.31
CA CYS A 382 -7.49 -17.38 -12.61
C CYS A 382 -6.68 -18.23 -11.61
N ALA A 383 -7.36 -19.06 -10.82
CA ALA A 383 -6.71 -19.97 -9.88
C ALA A 383 -5.81 -21.01 -10.57
N ALA A 384 -6.23 -21.56 -11.71
CA ALA A 384 -5.43 -22.52 -12.48
C ALA A 384 -4.17 -21.87 -13.06
N LEU A 385 -4.29 -20.71 -13.69
CA LEU A 385 -3.14 -19.96 -14.26
C LEU A 385 -2.14 -19.55 -13.17
N THR A 386 -2.63 -19.06 -12.03
CA THR A 386 -1.78 -18.72 -10.87
C THR A 386 -1.08 -19.96 -10.31
N SER A 387 -1.79 -21.08 -10.24
CA SER A 387 -1.26 -22.36 -9.79
C SER A 387 -0.15 -22.86 -10.69
N ILE A 388 -0.32 -22.78 -12.02
CA ILE A 388 0.73 -23.15 -13.01
C ILE A 388 1.95 -22.24 -12.80
N MET A 389 1.78 -20.92 -12.81
CA MET A 389 2.89 -19.97 -12.69
C MET A 389 3.70 -20.22 -11.41
N THR A 390 3.03 -20.30 -10.27
CA THR A 390 3.71 -20.44 -8.98
C THR A 390 4.35 -21.83 -8.83
N GLY A 391 3.65 -22.89 -9.26
CA GLY A 391 4.19 -24.24 -9.26
C GLY A 391 5.42 -24.39 -10.15
N ILE A 392 5.39 -23.86 -11.37
CA ILE A 392 6.55 -23.88 -12.30
C ILE A 392 7.69 -23.02 -11.75
N SER A 393 7.41 -21.87 -11.17
CA SER A 393 8.43 -21.02 -10.56
C SER A 393 9.17 -21.73 -9.43
N TYR A 394 8.45 -22.41 -8.53
CA TYR A 394 9.09 -23.21 -7.47
C TYR A 394 9.77 -24.48 -7.99
N ALA A 395 9.22 -25.14 -9.03
CA ALA A 395 9.90 -26.26 -9.68
C ALA A 395 11.23 -25.80 -10.30
N THR A 396 11.25 -24.66 -10.99
CA THR A 396 12.46 -24.06 -11.56
C THR A 396 13.45 -23.66 -10.45
N SER A 397 12.97 -23.06 -9.37
CA SER A 397 13.78 -22.73 -8.20
C SER A 397 14.45 -23.98 -7.60
N ALA A 398 13.74 -25.10 -7.56
CA ALA A 398 14.31 -26.37 -7.09
C ALA A 398 15.28 -27.01 -8.09
N GLU A 399 15.09 -26.83 -9.39
CA GLU A 399 16.07 -27.24 -10.43
C GLU A 399 17.36 -26.44 -10.26
N ILE A 400 17.27 -25.11 -10.12
CA ILE A 400 18.43 -24.25 -9.87
C ILE A 400 19.14 -24.64 -8.57
N ALA A 401 18.39 -25.00 -7.52
CA ALA A 401 18.95 -25.45 -6.26
C ALA A 401 19.73 -26.78 -6.42
N GLY A 402 19.31 -27.65 -7.34
CA GLY A 402 20.05 -28.88 -7.68
C GLY A 402 21.44 -28.63 -8.30
N GLU A 403 21.60 -27.52 -9.01
CA GLU A 403 22.86 -27.15 -9.68
C GLU A 403 23.73 -26.21 -8.82
N LEU A 404 23.10 -25.21 -8.16
CA LEU A 404 23.81 -24.13 -7.48
C LEU A 404 23.66 -24.16 -5.94
N GLY A 405 22.94 -25.15 -5.40
CA GLY A 405 22.55 -25.20 -4.00
C GLY A 405 21.30 -24.36 -3.68
N PRO A 406 20.61 -24.69 -2.59
CA PRO A 406 19.45 -23.90 -2.10
C PRO A 406 19.88 -22.52 -1.62
N PHE A 407 18.90 -21.64 -1.31
CA PHE A 407 19.23 -20.37 -0.68
C PHE A 407 19.94 -20.58 0.67
N PRO A 408 20.87 -19.70 1.10
CA PRO A 408 21.74 -19.96 2.26
C PRO A 408 21.01 -20.32 3.55
N LYS A 409 19.84 -19.72 3.80
CA LYS A 409 19.02 -19.97 4.99
C LYS A 409 17.94 -21.06 4.83
N TYR A 410 18.04 -21.85 3.78
CA TYR A 410 17.06 -22.91 3.48
C TYR A 410 16.99 -23.97 4.57
N ASN A 411 18.12 -24.49 5.01
CA ASN A 411 18.16 -25.64 5.94
C ASN A 411 17.43 -25.35 7.27
N GLU A 412 17.51 -24.10 7.74
CA GLU A 412 16.82 -23.65 8.94
C GLU A 412 15.29 -23.63 8.73
N ASN A 413 14.83 -23.40 7.50
CA ASN A 413 13.43 -23.20 7.14
C ASN A 413 12.83 -24.36 6.30
N ALA A 414 13.58 -25.41 6.03
CA ALA A 414 13.20 -26.46 5.08
C ALA A 414 11.83 -27.10 5.38
N ASN A 415 11.57 -27.43 6.65
CA ASN A 415 10.30 -28.04 7.06
C ASN A 415 9.11 -27.10 6.83
N SER A 416 9.25 -25.83 7.21
CA SER A 416 8.21 -24.81 7.06
C SER A 416 7.95 -24.51 5.59
N MET A 417 9.01 -24.41 4.77
CA MET A 417 8.86 -24.19 3.34
C MET A 417 8.18 -25.38 2.64
N LEU A 418 8.61 -26.61 2.92
CA LEU A 418 7.99 -27.82 2.38
C LEU A 418 6.52 -27.96 2.82
N LYS A 419 6.18 -27.56 4.05
CA LYS A 419 4.79 -27.49 4.54
C LYS A 419 3.95 -26.56 3.65
N VAL A 420 4.42 -25.34 3.38
CA VAL A 420 3.72 -24.38 2.51
C VAL A 420 3.53 -24.96 1.10
N ILE A 421 4.57 -25.56 0.52
CA ILE A 421 4.47 -26.19 -0.80
C ILE A 421 3.46 -27.35 -0.80
N ARG A 422 3.43 -28.19 0.24
CA ARG A 422 2.43 -29.28 0.38
C ARG A 422 1.00 -28.72 0.48
N ASN A 423 0.80 -27.61 1.20
CA ASN A 423 -0.49 -26.95 1.30
C ASN A 423 -0.94 -26.41 -0.06
N HIS A 424 -0.07 -25.76 -0.83
CA HIS A 424 -0.38 -25.31 -2.19
C HIS A 424 -0.71 -26.47 -3.13
N LYS A 425 0.08 -27.55 -3.10
CA LYS A 425 -0.23 -28.78 -3.86
C LYS A 425 -1.60 -29.32 -3.52
N ARG A 426 -1.93 -29.40 -2.24
CA ARG A 426 -3.25 -29.85 -1.77
C ARG A 426 -4.38 -28.97 -2.29
N ALA A 427 -4.19 -27.66 -2.28
CA ALA A 427 -5.16 -26.70 -2.84
C ALA A 427 -5.34 -26.89 -4.36
N SER A 428 -4.24 -27.10 -5.11
CA SER A 428 -4.30 -27.36 -6.55
C SER A 428 -5.01 -28.67 -6.91
N GLU A 429 -5.00 -29.63 -6.01
CA GLU A 429 -5.72 -30.91 -6.15
C GLU A 429 -7.22 -30.82 -5.82
N GLY A 430 -7.73 -29.63 -5.46
CA GLY A 430 -9.11 -29.41 -5.09
C GLY A 430 -9.51 -29.97 -3.71
N LYS A 431 -8.54 -30.19 -2.81
CA LYS A 431 -8.82 -30.73 -1.47
C LYS A 431 -9.32 -29.64 -0.54
N THR A 432 -10.39 -29.91 0.20
CA THR A 432 -11.00 -29.00 1.16
C THR A 432 -10.49 -29.18 2.60
N ARG A 433 -9.70 -30.25 2.88
CA ARG A 433 -9.25 -30.64 4.21
C ARG A 433 -7.80 -31.16 4.19
N GLY A 434 -7.22 -31.28 5.39
CA GLY A 434 -5.91 -31.88 5.59
C GLY A 434 -4.75 -30.92 5.33
N TYR A 435 -4.98 -29.64 5.42
CA TYR A 435 -3.94 -28.62 5.41
C TYR A 435 -3.15 -28.64 6.71
N GLU A 436 -1.87 -28.36 6.62
CA GLU A 436 -0.95 -28.39 7.76
C GLU A 436 -0.87 -27.00 8.39
N ASP A 437 -1.13 -26.92 9.70
CA ASP A 437 -0.98 -25.71 10.54
C ASP A 437 -1.67 -24.46 10.00
N LEU A 438 -2.86 -24.60 9.44
CA LEU A 438 -3.72 -23.48 9.02
C LEU A 438 -4.94 -23.37 9.93
N SER A 439 -5.19 -22.20 10.48
CA SER A 439 -6.40 -21.90 11.24
C SER A 439 -7.63 -21.77 10.33
N ILE A 440 -7.42 -21.32 9.09
CA ILE A 440 -8.46 -21.18 8.07
C ILE A 440 -8.02 -21.95 6.82
N ASN A 441 -8.83 -22.91 6.39
CA ASN A 441 -8.56 -23.62 5.14
C ASN A 441 -8.74 -22.70 3.94
N PRO A 442 -7.85 -22.76 2.93
CA PRO A 442 -8.01 -22.00 1.73
C PRO A 442 -9.19 -22.51 0.88
N VAL A 443 -9.72 -21.68 -0.02
CA VAL A 443 -10.58 -22.11 -1.09
C VAL A 443 -9.71 -22.86 -2.11
N PRO A 444 -9.95 -24.16 -2.36
CA PRO A 444 -9.13 -24.94 -3.28
C PRO A 444 -9.47 -24.63 -4.75
N LEU A 445 -8.64 -25.12 -5.66
CA LEU A 445 -8.92 -25.05 -7.09
C LEU A 445 -10.19 -25.85 -7.42
N MET A 446 -11.23 -25.15 -7.90
CA MET A 446 -12.54 -25.71 -8.22
C MET A 446 -12.54 -26.24 -9.65
N SER A 447 -12.03 -27.44 -9.84
CA SER A 447 -11.81 -28.04 -11.17
C SER A 447 -13.09 -28.22 -12.00
N GLN A 448 -14.25 -28.41 -11.36
CA GLN A 448 -15.53 -28.54 -12.02
C GLN A 448 -16.00 -27.23 -12.68
N ASP A 449 -15.52 -26.08 -12.21
CA ASP A 449 -15.92 -24.79 -12.71
C ASP A 449 -15.00 -24.29 -13.84
N CYS A 450 -13.84 -24.94 -14.04
CA CYS A 450 -12.90 -24.59 -15.10
C CYS A 450 -13.33 -25.20 -16.45
N PRO A 451 -13.55 -24.39 -17.48
CA PRO A 451 -13.95 -24.91 -18.79
C PRO A 451 -12.83 -25.68 -19.51
N ASP A 452 -11.58 -25.38 -19.19
CA ASP A 452 -10.40 -26.06 -19.76
C ASP A 452 -9.73 -26.98 -18.74
N GLN A 453 -9.94 -28.30 -18.89
CA GLN A 453 -9.37 -29.30 -18.01
C GLN A 453 -7.85 -29.51 -18.19
N ASN A 454 -7.27 -29.02 -19.29
CA ASN A 454 -5.82 -29.05 -19.48
C ASN A 454 -5.13 -28.07 -18.51
N LEU A 455 -5.74 -26.90 -18.27
CA LEU A 455 -5.24 -25.96 -17.23
C LEU A 455 -5.24 -26.61 -15.84
N ILE A 456 -6.29 -27.37 -15.50
CA ILE A 456 -6.37 -28.06 -14.23
C ILE A 456 -5.30 -29.15 -14.11
N SER A 457 -5.04 -29.91 -15.16
CA SER A 457 -3.99 -30.93 -15.20
C SER A 457 -2.60 -30.31 -15.03
N ALA A 458 -2.30 -29.27 -15.81
CA ALA A 458 -1.03 -28.55 -15.73
C ALA A 458 -0.81 -27.92 -14.33
N ALA A 459 -1.85 -27.36 -13.71
CA ALA A 459 -1.78 -26.81 -12.36
C ALA A 459 -1.37 -27.86 -11.32
N LYS A 460 -1.97 -29.06 -11.39
CA LYS A 460 -1.64 -30.17 -10.50
C LYS A 460 -0.22 -30.69 -10.73
N GLU A 461 0.17 -30.85 -11.98
CA GLU A 461 1.50 -31.32 -12.38
C GLU A 461 2.61 -30.34 -11.94
N ALA A 462 2.39 -29.04 -12.11
CA ALA A 462 3.34 -28.00 -11.70
C ALA A 462 3.65 -28.11 -10.19
N TRP A 463 2.67 -28.24 -9.33
CA TRP A 463 2.88 -28.36 -7.88
C TRP A 463 3.44 -29.74 -7.49
N ALA A 464 3.07 -30.82 -8.18
CA ALA A 464 3.66 -32.13 -7.96
C ALA A 464 5.16 -32.12 -8.27
N LYS A 465 5.55 -31.49 -9.39
CA LYS A 465 6.94 -31.30 -9.80
C LYS A 465 7.69 -30.40 -8.80
N ALA A 466 7.10 -29.27 -8.38
CA ALA A 466 7.69 -28.37 -7.40
C ALA A 466 8.00 -29.08 -6.08
N LEU A 467 7.06 -29.87 -5.55
CA LEU A 467 7.26 -30.61 -4.31
C LEU A 467 8.32 -31.71 -4.46
N SER A 468 8.26 -32.52 -5.52
CA SER A 468 9.19 -33.62 -5.76
C SER A 468 10.64 -33.13 -5.88
N LEU A 469 10.86 -32.08 -6.68
CA LEU A 469 12.19 -31.49 -6.84
C LEU A 469 12.66 -30.77 -5.57
N GLY A 470 11.75 -30.05 -4.89
CA GLY A 470 12.08 -29.36 -3.64
C GLY A 470 12.46 -30.30 -2.50
N GLN A 471 11.83 -31.47 -2.40
CA GLN A 471 12.21 -32.51 -1.44
C GLN A 471 13.61 -33.06 -1.72
N LYS A 472 14.01 -33.11 -2.98
CA LYS A 472 15.33 -33.65 -3.38
C LYS A 472 16.44 -32.60 -3.25
N ASN A 473 16.19 -31.36 -3.71
CA ASN A 473 17.23 -30.35 -3.91
C ASN A 473 17.13 -29.15 -2.95
N GLY A 474 16.00 -28.98 -2.25
CA GLY A 474 15.64 -27.71 -1.64
C GLY A 474 15.18 -26.69 -2.70
N TYR A 475 15.11 -25.42 -2.32
CA TYR A 475 14.73 -24.32 -3.23
C TYR A 475 15.82 -23.25 -3.25
N ARG A 476 16.01 -22.63 -4.41
CA ARG A 476 16.94 -21.50 -4.60
C ARG A 476 16.37 -20.19 -4.08
N ASN A 477 15.04 -20.07 -3.96
CA ASN A 477 14.32 -18.84 -3.65
C ASN A 477 13.32 -19.12 -2.51
N ALA A 478 13.31 -18.27 -1.49
CA ALA A 478 12.37 -18.34 -0.37
C ALA A 478 10.94 -17.96 -0.78
N GLN A 479 10.80 -17.05 -1.73
CA GLN A 479 9.56 -16.74 -2.44
C GLN A 479 9.85 -16.58 -3.93
N ALA A 480 8.87 -16.88 -4.79
CA ALA A 480 9.05 -16.88 -6.24
C ALA A 480 8.06 -15.97 -6.98
N THR A 481 6.85 -15.80 -6.48
CA THR A 481 5.78 -15.09 -7.19
C THR A 481 5.08 -14.05 -6.33
N VAL A 482 4.61 -12.98 -6.99
CA VAL A 482 3.71 -11.96 -6.46
C VAL A 482 2.77 -11.53 -7.59
N ILE A 483 1.61 -10.98 -7.26
CA ILE A 483 0.76 -10.31 -8.26
C ILE A 483 0.87 -8.81 -8.03
N ALA A 484 1.82 -8.20 -8.74
CA ALA A 484 1.97 -6.75 -8.73
C ALA A 484 0.82 -6.06 -9.47
N PRO A 485 0.48 -4.80 -9.14
CA PRO A 485 -0.55 -4.05 -9.86
C PRO A 485 -0.28 -3.88 -11.36
N THR A 486 1.00 -3.83 -11.77
CA THR A 486 1.43 -3.75 -13.18
C THR A 486 0.83 -2.53 -13.92
N GLY A 487 0.67 -1.38 -13.22
CA GLY A 487 0.02 -0.19 -13.77
C GLY A 487 0.76 0.38 -14.98
N THR A 488 1.84 1.13 -14.76
CA THR A 488 2.60 1.81 -15.83
C THR A 488 3.22 0.82 -16.82
N ILE A 489 3.76 -0.31 -16.34
CA ILE A 489 4.36 -1.32 -17.22
C ILE A 489 3.30 -2.07 -18.03
N GLY A 490 2.07 -2.19 -17.52
CA GLY A 490 0.93 -2.75 -18.25
C GLY A 490 0.62 -1.95 -19.52
N LEU A 491 0.73 -0.62 -19.46
CA LEU A 491 0.56 0.24 -20.65
C LEU A 491 1.63 -0.03 -21.71
N VAL A 492 2.88 -0.24 -21.29
CA VAL A 492 3.99 -0.59 -22.23
C VAL A 492 3.80 -1.97 -22.82
N MET A 493 3.21 -2.90 -22.08
CA MET A 493 2.93 -4.28 -22.54
C MET A 493 1.63 -4.40 -23.35
N ASP A 494 0.93 -3.28 -23.58
CA ASP A 494 -0.38 -3.26 -24.27
C ASP A 494 -1.40 -4.17 -23.60
N CYS A 495 -1.50 -4.07 -22.26
CA CYS A 495 -2.49 -4.79 -21.48
C CYS A 495 -3.80 -4.01 -21.38
N ASP A 496 -4.93 -4.66 -21.61
CA ASP A 496 -6.27 -4.07 -21.45
C ASP A 496 -6.59 -3.87 -19.96
N THR A 497 -6.17 -4.82 -19.12
CA THR A 497 -6.33 -4.74 -17.65
C THR A 497 -5.00 -4.94 -16.93
N THR A 498 -4.86 -4.33 -15.76
CA THR A 498 -3.66 -4.43 -14.92
C THR A 498 -3.82 -5.53 -13.86
N GLY A 499 -2.71 -6.14 -13.44
CA GLY A 499 -2.71 -7.15 -12.37
C GLY A 499 -3.84 -8.17 -12.50
N ILE A 500 -4.60 -8.39 -11.43
CA ILE A 500 -5.82 -9.20 -11.38
C ILE A 500 -7.05 -8.29 -11.20
N GLU A 501 -7.27 -7.43 -12.14
CA GLU A 501 -8.34 -6.43 -12.13
C GLU A 501 -9.34 -6.69 -13.26
N PRO A 502 -10.61 -6.32 -13.08
CA PRO A 502 -11.57 -6.25 -14.18
C PRO A 502 -11.25 -5.07 -15.10
N ASP A 503 -11.90 -5.06 -16.27
CA ASP A 503 -11.91 -3.87 -17.13
C ASP A 503 -12.89 -2.83 -16.59
#